data_fd46ef458c9a714b04c79ab9795fde01
#
_entry.id   fd46ef458c9a714b04c79ab9795fde01
#
_cell.length_a   1.000
_cell.length_b   1.000
_cell.length_c   1.000
_cell.angle_alpha   90.00
_cell.angle_beta   90.00
_cell.angle_gamma   90.00
#
_symmetry.space_group_name_H-M   'P 1'
#
loop_
_entity.id
_entity.type
_entity.pdbx_description
1 polymer ?
#
loop_
_entity_poly.entity_id
_entity_poly.type
_entity_poly.pdbx_seq_one_letter_code
_entity_poly.pdbx_strand_id
1 'polypeptide(L)'
;MHYTIARYGIGAFLEAYAAALSESGLRDTALQLSFEKGKDDPWEKIAEIKRIFKYALPYEHAERITRSIYRALLLSDMPDIFSQIHLSVEGLREIVKQGHDIGSHTHSHLSLGAHALTDASFEREAASSQRILEQVTGSSVRSFSYPFGEKNDYRSIEERLARSGLFDVGFVAEPGLNTVDTPPLHIARYLVHSSDTPESVYEKVIALEARIT
;
A
#
# COMPACT_ATOMS: atom_id res chain seq x y z
N MET A 1 8.53 7.16 -3.38
CA MET A 1 8.28 7.49 -4.80
C MET A 1 7.57 8.82 -4.99
N HIS A 2 6.28 8.99 -4.64
CA HIS A 2 5.55 10.24 -4.88
C HIS A 2 6.24 11.49 -4.31
N TYR A 3 6.67 11.42 -3.05
CA TYR A 3 7.38 12.51 -2.40
C TYR A 3 8.68 12.88 -3.13
N THR A 4 9.46 11.87 -3.54
CA THR A 4 10.73 12.07 -4.25
C THR A 4 10.51 12.74 -5.60
N ILE A 5 9.50 12.30 -6.35
CA ILE A 5 9.13 12.91 -7.65
C ILE A 5 8.65 14.36 -7.45
N ALA A 6 7.82 14.60 -6.45
CA ALA A 6 7.31 15.96 -6.18
C ALA A 6 8.45 16.93 -5.77
N ARG A 7 9.46 16.42 -5.06
CA ARG A 7 10.57 17.23 -4.55
C ARG A 7 11.68 17.48 -5.57
N TYR A 8 12.09 16.42 -6.29
CA TYR A 8 13.29 16.43 -7.16
C TYR A 8 12.96 16.31 -8.65
N GLY A 9 11.71 16.11 -8.99
CA GLY A 9 11.28 15.87 -10.35
C GLY A 9 11.39 14.40 -10.78
N ILE A 10 10.66 14.08 -11.86
CA ILE A 10 10.57 12.73 -12.38
C ILE A 10 11.91 12.23 -12.97
N GLY A 11 12.68 13.12 -13.59
CA GLY A 11 13.99 12.81 -14.18
C GLY A 11 14.97 12.30 -13.12
N ALA A 12 15.17 13.08 -12.05
CA ALA A 12 16.06 12.69 -10.95
C ALA A 12 15.65 11.37 -10.29
N PHE A 13 14.33 11.12 -10.14
CA PHE A 13 13.84 9.85 -9.65
C PHE A 13 14.19 8.69 -10.59
N LEU A 14 14.00 8.84 -11.90
CA LEU A 14 14.30 7.79 -12.89
C LEU A 14 15.80 7.49 -12.98
N GLU A 15 16.65 8.50 -12.87
CA GLU A 15 18.11 8.33 -12.80
C GLU A 15 18.52 7.55 -11.54
N ALA A 16 18.00 7.92 -10.37
CA ALA A 16 18.27 7.21 -9.12
C ALA A 16 17.74 5.77 -9.16
N TYR A 17 16.58 5.54 -9.79
CA TYR A 17 16.02 4.21 -9.97
C TYR A 17 16.92 3.33 -10.86
N ALA A 18 17.39 3.86 -12.00
CA ALA A 18 18.30 3.15 -12.90
C ALA A 18 19.64 2.80 -12.22
N ALA A 19 20.20 3.73 -11.44
CA ALA A 19 21.39 3.47 -10.65
C ALA A 19 21.17 2.37 -9.60
N ALA A 20 20.06 2.43 -8.86
CA ALA A 20 19.70 1.43 -7.85
C ALA A 20 19.49 0.03 -8.45
N LEU A 21 18.89 -0.08 -9.63
CA LEU A 21 18.76 -1.34 -10.36
C LEU A 21 20.15 -1.91 -10.73
N SER A 22 21.05 -1.08 -11.21
CA SER A 22 22.41 -1.50 -11.55
C SER A 22 23.20 -2.01 -10.35
N GLU A 23 23.08 -1.32 -9.21
CA GLU A 23 23.72 -1.70 -7.94
C GLU A 23 23.15 -2.99 -7.34
N SER A 24 21.86 -3.24 -7.54
CA SER A 24 21.17 -4.38 -6.95
C SER A 24 21.53 -5.73 -7.59
N GLY A 25 22.28 -5.73 -8.70
CA GLY A 25 22.59 -6.94 -9.47
C GLY A 25 21.39 -7.50 -10.24
N LEU A 26 20.25 -6.83 -10.20
CA LEU A 26 19.03 -7.18 -10.94
C LEU A 26 19.12 -6.72 -12.40
N ARG A 27 20.24 -7.03 -13.05
CA ARG A 27 20.42 -6.70 -14.48
C ARG A 27 19.51 -7.48 -15.41
N ASP A 28 18.69 -8.38 -14.86
CA ASP A 28 17.93 -9.31 -15.66
C ASP A 28 16.50 -8.83 -15.92
N THR A 29 16.29 -8.63 -17.09
CA THR A 29 15.26 -8.83 -18.12
C THR A 29 13.92 -8.08 -17.97
N ALA A 30 13.11 -8.28 -16.99
CA ALA A 30 11.77 -7.67 -16.97
C ALA A 30 11.79 -6.22 -16.45
N LEU A 31 12.62 -5.94 -15.46
CA LEU A 31 12.76 -4.61 -14.86
C LEU A 31 13.47 -3.62 -15.79
N GLN A 32 14.48 -4.10 -16.52
CA GLN A 32 15.22 -3.31 -17.49
C GLN A 32 14.46 -3.18 -18.81
N LEU A 33 13.81 -4.24 -19.28
CA LEU A 33 13.02 -4.24 -20.51
C LEU A 33 11.77 -3.36 -20.45
N SER A 34 11.13 -3.25 -19.28
CA SER A 34 10.03 -2.30 -19.09
C SER A 34 10.52 -0.85 -19.04
N PHE A 35 11.78 -0.64 -18.62
CA PHE A 35 12.42 0.68 -18.61
C PHE A 35 12.93 1.10 -20.00
N GLU A 36 13.41 0.14 -20.80
CA GLU A 36 13.98 0.36 -22.14
C GLU A 36 12.93 0.28 -23.28
N LYS A 37 11.88 -0.49 -23.11
CA LYS A 37 10.71 -0.46 -24.03
C LYS A 37 9.91 0.82 -23.87
N GLY A 38 10.66 1.90 -23.75
CA GLY A 38 10.21 3.21 -23.46
C GLY A 38 9.16 3.69 -24.41
N LYS A 39 8.11 4.00 -23.86
CA LYS A 39 7.30 5.12 -24.22
C LYS A 39 8.07 6.36 -23.77
N ASP A 40 8.07 7.39 -24.59
CA ASP A 40 8.78 8.64 -24.28
C ASP A 40 8.15 9.39 -23.08
N ASP A 41 6.95 8.97 -22.64
CA ASP A 41 6.28 9.57 -21.49
C ASP A 41 6.87 9.06 -20.16
N PRO A 42 7.50 9.93 -19.36
CA PRO A 42 8.04 9.58 -18.06
C PRO A 42 6.99 9.06 -17.09
N TRP A 43 5.74 9.48 -17.18
CA TRP A 43 4.67 9.02 -16.30
C TRP A 43 4.25 7.58 -16.56
N GLU A 44 4.31 7.12 -17.81
CA GLU A 44 4.10 5.71 -18.13
C GLU A 44 5.21 4.83 -17.55
N LYS A 45 6.46 5.30 -17.54
CA LYS A 45 7.57 4.62 -16.83
C LYS A 45 7.32 4.53 -15.33
N ILE A 46 6.83 5.59 -14.71
CA ILE A 46 6.46 5.57 -13.28
C ILE A 46 5.32 4.59 -13.01
N ALA A 47 4.31 4.54 -13.86
CA ALA A 47 3.21 3.59 -13.72
C ALA A 47 3.71 2.14 -13.79
N GLU A 48 4.62 1.83 -14.71
CA GLU A 48 5.22 0.51 -14.85
C GLU A 48 6.12 0.16 -13.65
N ILE A 49 6.93 1.09 -13.16
CA ILE A 49 7.73 0.89 -11.94
C ILE A 49 6.81 0.55 -10.75
N LYS A 50 5.70 1.28 -10.58
CA LYS A 50 4.71 0.98 -9.54
C LYS A 50 4.14 -0.43 -9.67
N ARG A 51 3.77 -0.84 -10.90
CA ARG A 51 3.24 -2.18 -11.17
C ARG A 51 4.26 -3.27 -10.82
N ILE A 52 5.52 -3.06 -11.19
CA ILE A 52 6.61 -3.98 -10.88
C ILE A 52 6.83 -4.12 -9.37
N PHE A 53 6.90 -3.01 -8.65
CA PHE A 53 7.04 -3.00 -7.19
C PHE A 53 5.86 -3.67 -6.48
N LYS A 54 4.66 -3.50 -7.04
CA LYS A 54 3.44 -4.07 -6.46
C LYS A 54 3.33 -5.58 -6.68
N TYR A 55 3.68 -6.09 -7.89
CA TYR A 55 3.27 -7.42 -8.32
C TYR A 55 4.41 -8.36 -8.73
N ALA A 56 5.55 -7.84 -9.11
CA ALA A 56 6.58 -8.65 -9.74
C ALA A 56 7.89 -8.74 -8.95
N LEU A 57 8.18 -7.74 -8.12
CA LEU A 57 9.46 -7.67 -7.44
C LEU A 57 9.37 -8.31 -6.05
N PRO A 58 10.25 -9.28 -5.70
CA PRO A 58 10.36 -9.77 -4.34
C PRO A 58 10.64 -8.61 -3.36
N TYR A 59 10.05 -8.71 -2.16
CA TYR A 59 10.11 -7.64 -1.17
C TYR A 59 11.53 -7.16 -0.86
N GLU A 60 12.48 -8.08 -0.69
CA GLU A 60 13.88 -7.75 -0.36
C GLU A 60 14.56 -6.92 -1.47
N HIS A 61 14.18 -7.15 -2.72
CA HIS A 61 14.66 -6.36 -3.85
C HIS A 61 14.00 -4.99 -3.89
N ALA A 62 12.69 -4.92 -3.67
CA ALA A 62 11.97 -3.66 -3.58
C ALA A 62 12.52 -2.77 -2.47
N GLU A 63 12.77 -3.34 -1.28
CA GLU A 63 13.38 -2.65 -0.15
C GLU A 63 14.77 -2.11 -0.50
N ARG A 64 15.63 -2.93 -1.10
CA ARG A 64 16.99 -2.55 -1.49
C ARG A 64 17.00 -1.37 -2.45
N ILE A 65 16.19 -1.45 -3.51
CA ILE A 65 16.05 -0.38 -4.51
C ILE A 65 15.53 0.90 -3.85
N THR A 66 14.47 0.80 -3.06
CA THR A 66 13.88 1.96 -2.37
C THR A 66 14.90 2.60 -1.42
N ARG A 67 15.68 1.81 -0.70
CA ARG A 67 16.74 2.29 0.21
C ARG A 67 17.87 2.98 -0.55
N SER A 68 18.26 2.48 -1.72
CA SER A 68 19.27 3.14 -2.57
C SER A 68 18.76 4.48 -3.08
N ILE A 69 17.53 4.56 -3.58
CA ILE A 69 16.91 5.82 -4.01
C ILE A 69 16.81 6.82 -2.85
N TYR A 70 16.40 6.36 -1.64
CA TYR A 70 16.35 7.19 -0.45
C TYR A 70 17.73 7.81 -0.14
N ARG A 71 18.78 6.99 -0.16
CA ARG A 71 20.15 7.45 0.11
C ARG A 71 20.64 8.45 -0.94
N ALA A 72 20.31 8.20 -2.20
CA ALA A 72 20.76 9.05 -3.30
C ALA A 72 20.08 10.43 -3.32
N LEU A 73 18.81 10.49 -2.99
CA LEU A 73 18.00 11.70 -3.18
C LEU A 73 17.58 12.40 -1.88
N LEU A 74 17.36 11.67 -0.80
CA LEU A 74 16.72 12.23 0.40
C LEU A 74 17.64 12.35 1.59
N LEU A 75 18.56 11.41 1.77
CA LEU A 75 19.31 11.29 3.03
C LEU A 75 20.15 12.55 3.35
N SER A 76 20.75 13.19 2.35
CA SER A 76 21.56 14.39 2.55
C SER A 76 20.73 15.63 2.85
N ASP A 77 19.61 15.78 2.14
CA ASP A 77 18.80 17.00 2.20
C ASP A 77 17.76 16.94 3.33
N MET A 78 17.24 15.74 3.58
CA MET A 78 16.12 15.52 4.51
C MET A 78 16.34 14.25 5.35
N PRO A 79 17.36 14.24 6.24
CA PRO A 79 17.65 13.07 7.06
C PRO A 79 16.46 12.65 7.95
N ASP A 80 15.64 13.62 8.34
CA ASP A 80 14.48 13.41 9.24
C ASP A 80 13.13 13.26 8.48
N ILE A 81 13.16 13.01 7.17
CA ILE A 81 11.93 12.97 6.35
C ILE A 81 10.88 11.98 6.92
N PHE A 82 11.32 10.86 7.46
CA PHE A 82 10.39 9.87 7.99
C PHE A 82 9.61 10.39 9.19
N SER A 83 10.22 11.15 10.07
CA SER A 83 9.53 11.79 11.20
C SER A 83 8.53 12.86 10.78
N GLN A 84 8.70 13.42 9.57
CA GLN A 84 7.81 14.44 9.02
C GLN A 84 6.58 13.87 8.29
N ILE A 85 6.72 12.66 7.69
CA ILE A 85 5.67 12.06 6.86
C ILE A 85 5.01 10.81 7.46
N HIS A 86 5.53 10.30 8.58
CA HIS A 86 4.98 9.16 9.29
C HIS A 86 4.55 9.56 10.70
N LEU A 87 3.51 8.89 11.20
CA LEU A 87 3.10 9.04 12.59
C LEU A 87 4.15 8.48 13.54
N SER A 88 4.43 9.23 14.60
CA SER A 88 5.23 8.72 15.72
C SER A 88 4.42 7.77 16.60
N VAL A 89 5.09 7.05 17.49
CA VAL A 89 4.44 6.23 18.52
C VAL A 89 3.52 7.08 19.39
N GLU A 90 3.95 8.28 19.75
CA GLU A 90 3.17 9.23 20.54
C GLU A 90 1.94 9.71 19.76
N GLY A 91 2.07 9.94 18.46
CA GLY A 91 0.97 10.29 17.57
C GLY A 91 -0.08 9.19 17.50
N LEU A 92 0.32 7.92 17.40
CA LEU A 92 -0.60 6.78 17.43
C LEU A 92 -1.36 6.69 18.76
N ARG A 93 -0.68 6.87 19.90
CA ARG A 93 -1.31 6.88 21.23
C ARG A 93 -2.29 8.03 21.40
N GLU A 94 -1.96 9.19 20.88
CA GLU A 94 -2.85 10.35 20.94
C GLU A 94 -4.13 10.14 20.10
N ILE A 95 -4.03 9.53 18.92
CA ILE A 95 -5.19 9.16 18.09
C ILE A 95 -6.15 8.24 18.86
N VAL A 96 -5.63 7.20 19.50
CA VAL A 96 -6.45 6.29 20.32
C VAL A 96 -7.06 7.00 21.52
N LYS A 97 -6.29 7.86 22.20
CA LYS A 97 -6.78 8.65 23.36
C LYS A 97 -7.92 9.59 22.96
N GLN A 98 -7.92 10.08 21.70
CA GLN A 98 -9.01 10.90 21.15
C GLN A 98 -10.24 10.07 20.74
N GLY A 99 -10.25 8.76 20.95
CA GLY A 99 -11.39 7.88 20.68
C GLY A 99 -11.44 7.35 19.26
N HIS A 100 -10.33 7.40 18.50
CA HIS A 100 -10.22 6.81 17.18
C HIS A 100 -9.64 5.38 17.26
N ASP A 101 -10.05 4.54 16.30
CA ASP A 101 -9.49 3.20 16.14
C ASP A 101 -8.28 3.19 15.20
N ILE A 102 -7.37 2.25 15.46
CA ILE A 102 -6.23 1.97 14.60
C ILE A 102 -6.45 0.61 13.93
N GLY A 103 -6.34 0.57 12.61
CA GLY A 103 -6.36 -0.66 11.82
C GLY A 103 -4.98 -1.04 11.30
N SER A 104 -4.77 -2.34 11.04
CA SER A 104 -3.56 -2.84 10.40
C SER A 104 -3.62 -2.70 8.88
N HIS A 105 -2.45 -2.51 8.26
CA HIS A 105 -2.30 -2.36 6.81
C HIS A 105 -1.05 -3.09 6.30
N THR A 106 -0.79 -4.27 6.86
CA THR A 106 0.44 -5.08 6.76
C THR A 106 1.68 -4.42 7.37
N HIS A 107 2.72 -5.19 7.54
CA HIS A 107 4.00 -4.69 8.08
C HIS A 107 4.77 -3.84 7.07
N SER A 108 4.77 -4.24 5.81
CA SER A 108 5.59 -3.64 4.76
C SER A 108 4.80 -3.06 3.59
N HIS A 109 3.48 -2.89 3.73
CA HIS A 109 2.58 -2.48 2.65
C HIS A 109 2.61 -3.45 1.46
N LEU A 110 2.81 -4.75 1.73
CA LEU A 110 2.85 -5.79 0.71
C LEU A 110 1.44 -6.13 0.23
N SER A 111 1.25 -6.28 -1.09
CA SER A 111 0.03 -6.87 -1.65
C SER A 111 -0.03 -8.36 -1.28
N LEU A 112 -0.85 -8.71 -0.30
CA LEU A 112 -0.91 -10.08 0.21
C LEU A 112 -1.44 -11.08 -0.83
N GLY A 113 -2.35 -10.64 -1.69
CA GLY A 113 -2.96 -11.49 -2.71
C GLY A 113 -2.08 -11.70 -3.94
N ALA A 114 -1.15 -10.79 -4.21
CA ALA A 114 -0.29 -10.83 -5.39
C ALA A 114 0.95 -11.72 -5.20
N HIS A 115 1.28 -12.08 -3.96
CA HIS A 115 2.47 -12.84 -3.63
C HIS A 115 2.13 -14.21 -3.02
N ALA A 116 2.90 -15.23 -3.37
CA ALA A 116 2.79 -16.55 -2.73
C ALA A 116 3.38 -16.49 -1.31
N LEU A 117 2.51 -16.25 -0.33
CA LEU A 117 2.93 -16.08 1.06
C LEU A 117 3.18 -17.42 1.74
N THR A 118 4.39 -17.60 2.27
CA THR A 118 4.68 -18.65 3.25
C THR A 118 4.00 -18.34 4.58
N ASP A 119 3.95 -19.29 5.51
CA ASP A 119 3.42 -19.03 6.86
C ASP A 119 4.24 -17.96 7.59
N ALA A 120 5.57 -17.98 7.43
CA ALA A 120 6.45 -16.98 8.03
C ALA A 120 6.20 -15.56 7.46
N SER A 121 6.00 -15.43 6.15
CA SER A 121 5.70 -14.13 5.54
C SER A 121 4.29 -13.63 5.91
N PHE A 122 3.30 -14.50 5.97
CA PHE A 122 1.96 -14.14 6.46
C PHE A 122 2.01 -13.69 7.92
N GLU A 123 2.71 -14.42 8.78
CA GLU A 123 2.92 -14.08 10.19
C GLU A 123 3.55 -12.69 10.33
N ARG A 124 4.60 -12.40 9.55
CA ARG A 124 5.25 -11.09 9.56
C ARG A 124 4.32 -9.97 9.10
N GLU A 125 3.63 -10.15 7.98
CA GLU A 125 2.84 -9.09 7.35
C GLU A 125 1.52 -8.81 8.07
N ALA A 126 0.84 -9.82 8.57
CA ALA A 126 -0.47 -9.68 9.21
C ALA A 126 -0.38 -9.68 10.74
N ALA A 127 0.08 -10.81 11.34
CA ALA A 127 0.02 -10.98 12.78
C ALA A 127 1.04 -10.10 13.53
N SER A 128 2.28 -10.00 13.04
CA SER A 128 3.28 -9.15 13.70
C SER A 128 2.93 -7.67 13.58
N SER A 129 2.35 -7.23 12.46
CA SER A 129 1.85 -5.86 12.29
C SER A 129 0.77 -5.54 13.32
N GLN A 130 -0.21 -6.44 13.51
CA GLN A 130 -1.25 -6.29 14.53
C GLN A 130 -0.65 -6.17 15.93
N ARG A 131 0.20 -7.13 16.33
CA ARG A 131 0.81 -7.14 17.69
C ARG A 131 1.63 -5.90 17.97
N ILE A 132 2.40 -5.40 17.00
CA ILE A 132 3.18 -4.16 17.16
C ILE A 132 2.24 -2.98 17.43
N LEU A 133 1.17 -2.84 16.66
CA LEU A 133 0.20 -1.77 16.86
C LEU A 133 -0.49 -1.89 18.23
N GLU A 134 -0.90 -3.08 18.65
CA GLU A 134 -1.48 -3.32 19.97
C GLU A 134 -0.52 -2.99 21.11
N GLN A 135 0.74 -3.38 21.00
CA GLN A 135 1.78 -3.03 21.98
C GLN A 135 2.02 -1.53 22.08
N VAL A 136 2.02 -0.84 20.94
CA VAL A 136 2.25 0.61 20.88
C VAL A 136 1.07 1.39 21.43
N THR A 137 -0.14 1.01 21.07
CA THR A 137 -1.37 1.75 21.42
C THR A 137 -1.99 1.34 22.74
N GLY A 138 -1.72 0.13 23.21
CA GLY A 138 -2.40 -0.46 24.35
C GLY A 138 -3.87 -0.84 24.09
N SER A 139 -4.28 -0.87 22.82
CA SER A 139 -5.66 -1.14 22.39
C SER A 139 -5.69 -2.29 21.39
N SER A 140 -6.79 -3.04 21.36
CA SER A 140 -6.99 -4.11 20.37
C SER A 140 -7.05 -3.55 18.96
N VAL A 141 -6.40 -4.23 18.02
CA VAL A 141 -6.41 -3.89 16.58
C VAL A 141 -7.19 -4.96 15.84
N ARG A 142 -8.47 -4.69 15.57
CA ARG A 142 -9.42 -5.66 15.01
C ARG A 142 -9.82 -5.37 13.56
N SER A 143 -9.37 -4.25 13.00
CA SER A 143 -9.63 -3.86 11.62
C SER A 143 -8.38 -3.99 10.75
N PHE A 144 -8.61 -4.31 9.47
CA PHE A 144 -7.57 -4.49 8.48
C PHE A 144 -7.94 -3.77 7.18
N SER A 145 -6.98 -3.14 6.53
CA SER A 145 -7.15 -2.63 5.17
C SER A 145 -6.14 -3.31 4.26
N TYR A 146 -6.60 -3.90 3.18
CA TYR A 146 -5.70 -4.53 2.22
C TYR A 146 -4.86 -3.46 1.51
N PRO A 147 -3.50 -3.58 1.48
CA PRO A 147 -2.68 -2.70 0.66
C PRO A 147 -3.12 -2.72 -0.78
N PHE A 148 -3.26 -1.53 -1.37
CA PHE A 148 -3.87 -1.26 -2.67
C PHE A 148 -5.36 -1.60 -2.76
N GLY A 149 -5.79 -2.74 -2.24
CA GLY A 149 -7.18 -3.13 -2.06
C GLY A 149 -7.94 -3.46 -3.34
N GLU A 150 -7.25 -3.67 -4.47
CA GLU A 150 -7.85 -4.17 -5.70
C GLU A 150 -7.98 -5.70 -5.66
N LYS A 151 -8.80 -6.26 -6.54
CA LYS A 151 -9.12 -7.70 -6.57
C LYS A 151 -7.91 -8.64 -6.48
N ASN A 152 -6.82 -8.29 -7.17
CA ASN A 152 -5.59 -9.08 -7.14
C ASN A 152 -4.84 -8.99 -5.80
N ASP A 153 -5.14 -7.97 -4.99
CA ASP A 153 -4.45 -7.72 -3.73
C ASP A 153 -5.04 -8.50 -2.55
N TYR A 154 -6.29 -8.95 -2.65
CA TYR A 154 -6.99 -9.58 -1.53
C TYR A 154 -7.59 -10.96 -1.84
N ARG A 155 -8.08 -11.22 -3.07
CA ARG A 155 -8.93 -12.38 -3.37
C ARG A 155 -8.34 -13.73 -2.98
N SER A 156 -7.04 -13.94 -3.16
CA SER A 156 -6.37 -15.20 -2.84
C SER A 156 -6.06 -15.37 -1.36
N ILE A 157 -6.18 -14.32 -0.56
CA ILE A 157 -5.77 -14.29 0.85
C ILE A 157 -6.93 -14.14 1.84
N GLU A 158 -8.12 -13.73 1.37
CA GLU A 158 -9.28 -13.48 2.24
C GLU A 158 -9.63 -14.67 3.12
N GLU A 159 -9.69 -15.87 2.53
CA GLU A 159 -10.01 -17.09 3.29
C GLU A 159 -8.94 -17.42 4.35
N ARG A 160 -7.67 -17.20 4.03
CA ARG A 160 -6.58 -17.40 5.00
C ARG A 160 -6.66 -16.38 6.12
N LEU A 161 -6.95 -15.12 5.79
CA LEU A 161 -7.11 -14.07 6.78
C LEU A 161 -8.33 -14.35 7.67
N ALA A 162 -9.45 -14.80 7.11
CA ALA A 162 -10.64 -15.19 7.86
C ALA A 162 -10.34 -16.35 8.84
N ARG A 163 -9.68 -17.40 8.37
CA ARG A 163 -9.30 -18.55 9.21
C ARG A 163 -8.31 -18.20 10.31
N SER A 164 -7.51 -17.16 10.12
CA SER A 164 -6.55 -16.72 11.13
C SER A 164 -7.21 -16.10 12.38
N GLY A 165 -8.42 -15.55 12.25
CA GLY A 165 -9.12 -14.85 13.34
C GLY A 165 -8.41 -13.59 13.84
N LEU A 166 -7.42 -13.07 13.10
CA LEU A 166 -6.67 -11.88 13.49
C LEU A 166 -7.54 -10.62 13.49
N PHE A 167 -8.42 -10.48 12.50
CA PHE A 167 -9.22 -9.28 12.29
C PHE A 167 -10.70 -9.64 12.19
N ASP A 168 -11.55 -8.72 12.66
CA ASP A 168 -13.01 -8.83 12.59
C ASP A 168 -13.55 -8.21 11.30
N VAL A 169 -12.89 -7.18 10.79
CA VAL A 169 -13.32 -6.44 9.60
C VAL A 169 -12.14 -6.13 8.69
N GLY A 170 -12.35 -6.28 7.37
CA GLY A 170 -11.34 -5.99 6.33
C GLY A 170 -11.92 -5.08 5.24
N PHE A 171 -11.12 -4.10 4.82
CA PHE A 171 -11.53 -3.09 3.85
C PHE A 171 -10.79 -3.27 2.53
N VAL A 172 -11.56 -3.38 1.43
CA VAL A 172 -11.06 -3.36 0.06
C VAL A 172 -11.19 -1.95 -0.54
N ALA A 173 -10.52 -1.67 -1.67
CA ALA A 173 -10.62 -0.39 -2.37
C ALA A 173 -11.62 -0.42 -3.54
N GLU A 174 -12.36 -1.51 -3.68
CA GLU A 174 -13.41 -1.61 -4.71
C GLU A 174 -14.64 -0.80 -4.30
N PRO A 175 -15.18 0.03 -5.21
CA PRO A 175 -16.41 0.76 -4.94
C PRO A 175 -17.60 -0.21 -4.83
N GLY A 176 -18.39 -0.06 -3.78
CA GLY A 176 -19.57 -0.90 -3.57
C GLY A 176 -20.38 -0.43 -2.38
N LEU A 177 -21.63 -0.93 -2.32
CA LEU A 177 -22.47 -0.80 -1.13
C LEU A 177 -22.34 -2.07 -0.29
N ASN A 178 -22.29 -1.89 1.01
CA ASN A 178 -22.25 -2.97 1.96
C ASN A 178 -23.67 -3.27 2.48
N THR A 179 -24.00 -4.55 2.58
CA THR A 179 -25.27 -5.05 3.13
C THR A 179 -24.97 -5.93 4.35
N VAL A 180 -26.02 -6.43 4.99
CA VAL A 180 -25.89 -7.38 6.10
C VAL A 180 -25.22 -8.70 5.69
N ASP A 181 -25.25 -9.03 4.40
CA ASP A 181 -24.64 -10.24 3.83
C ASP A 181 -23.21 -9.99 3.33
N THR A 182 -22.70 -8.76 3.39
CA THR A 182 -21.31 -8.45 2.98
C THR A 182 -20.34 -9.18 3.91
N PRO A 183 -19.40 -10.00 3.37
CA PRO A 183 -18.43 -10.67 4.21
C PRO A 183 -17.63 -9.66 5.06
N PRO A 184 -17.44 -9.90 6.37
CA PRO A 184 -16.78 -8.91 7.24
C PRO A 184 -15.38 -8.50 6.80
N LEU A 185 -14.64 -9.39 6.14
CA LEU A 185 -13.30 -9.10 5.63
C LEU A 185 -13.31 -8.53 4.19
N HIS A 186 -14.48 -8.15 3.68
CA HIS A 186 -14.67 -7.60 2.32
C HIS A 186 -15.54 -6.35 2.31
N ILE A 187 -15.27 -5.40 3.19
CA ILE A 187 -16.02 -4.15 3.23
C ILE A 187 -15.56 -3.26 2.08
N ALA A 188 -16.48 -3.02 1.16
CA ALA A 188 -16.27 -2.12 0.03
C ALA A 188 -16.17 -0.66 0.50
N ARG A 189 -15.32 0.12 -0.18
CA ARG A 189 -15.13 1.54 0.11
C ARG A 189 -15.23 2.35 -1.17
N TYR A 190 -15.85 3.52 -1.06
CA TYR A 190 -15.78 4.51 -2.11
C TYR A 190 -14.59 5.44 -1.88
N LEU A 191 -13.74 5.59 -2.89
CA LEU A 191 -12.60 6.51 -2.84
C LEU A 191 -13.05 7.88 -3.36
N VAL A 192 -13.04 8.87 -2.47
CA VAL A 192 -13.30 10.28 -2.82
C VAL A 192 -11.99 10.91 -3.29
N HIS A 193 -12.00 11.50 -4.47
CA HIS A 193 -10.87 12.21 -5.07
C HIS A 193 -10.96 13.72 -4.83
N SER A 194 -9.85 14.42 -4.92
CA SER A 194 -9.78 15.89 -4.78
C SER A 194 -10.58 16.65 -5.85
N SER A 195 -10.90 15.99 -6.97
CA SER A 195 -11.76 16.52 -8.04
C SER A 195 -13.26 16.26 -7.81
N ASP A 196 -13.63 15.48 -6.80
CA ASP A 196 -15.03 15.18 -6.52
C ASP A 196 -15.70 16.36 -5.80
N THR A 197 -16.95 16.63 -6.16
CA THR A 197 -17.85 17.51 -5.43
C THR A 197 -18.85 16.69 -4.60
N PRO A 198 -19.53 17.27 -3.60
CA PRO A 198 -20.58 16.57 -2.87
C PRO A 198 -21.62 15.94 -3.80
N GLU A 199 -22.03 16.67 -4.85
CA GLU A 199 -23.01 16.22 -5.84
C GLU A 199 -22.47 15.04 -6.64
N SER A 200 -21.21 15.08 -7.12
CA SER A 200 -20.60 13.98 -7.88
C SER A 200 -20.45 12.72 -7.01
N VAL A 201 -20.13 12.86 -5.73
CA VAL A 201 -20.08 11.73 -4.79
C VAL A 201 -21.47 11.13 -4.61
N TYR A 202 -22.49 11.98 -4.40
CA TYR A 202 -23.87 11.52 -4.26
C TYR A 202 -24.36 10.74 -5.50
N GLU A 203 -24.15 11.28 -6.71
CA GLU A 203 -24.50 10.61 -7.96
C GLU A 203 -23.82 9.24 -8.11
N LYS A 204 -22.54 9.14 -7.75
CA LYS A 204 -21.79 7.89 -7.80
C LYS A 204 -22.32 6.86 -6.80
N VAL A 205 -22.71 7.27 -5.60
CA VAL A 205 -23.32 6.38 -4.60
C VAL A 205 -24.67 5.88 -5.07
N ILE A 206 -25.55 6.74 -5.60
CA ILE A 206 -26.83 6.33 -6.18
C ILE A 206 -26.65 5.37 -7.36
N ALA A 207 -25.65 5.59 -8.21
CA ALA A 207 -25.35 4.68 -9.30
C ALA A 207 -24.88 3.27 -8.83
N LEU A 208 -24.32 3.16 -7.62
CA LEU A 208 -23.98 1.87 -7.01
C LEU A 208 -25.26 1.15 -6.50
N GLU A 209 -26.23 1.87 -5.93
CA GLU A 209 -27.52 1.32 -5.51
C GLU A 209 -28.27 0.69 -6.69
N ALA A 210 -28.31 1.37 -7.84
CA ALA A 210 -28.98 0.89 -9.04
C ALA A 210 -28.39 -0.42 -9.63
N ARG A 211 -27.21 -0.84 -9.19
CA ARG A 211 -26.58 -2.10 -9.63
C ARG A 211 -26.92 -3.31 -8.74
N ILE A 212 -27.56 -3.07 -7.60
CA ILE A 212 -27.92 -4.12 -6.62
C ILE A 212 -29.39 -4.54 -6.79
N THR A 213 -30.21 -3.73 -7.43
CA THR A 213 -31.59 -4.01 -7.82
C THR A 213 -31.63 -4.69 -9.18
#